data_991c18594127ddbd8351e76121d5f35e
#
_entry.id   991c18594127ddbd8351e76121d5f35e
#
_cell.length_a   1.000
_cell.length_b   1.000
_cell.length_c   1.000
_cell.angle_alpha   90.00
_cell.angle_beta   90.00
_cell.angle_gamma   90.00
#
_symmetry.space_group_name_H-M   'P 1'
#
loop_
_entity.id
_entity.type
_entity.pdbx_description
1 polymer ?
#
loop_
_entity_poly.entity_id
_entity_poly.type
_entity_poly.pdbx_seq_one_letter_code
_entity_poly.pdbx_strand_id
1 'polypeptide(L)'
;MKTNSKLCSWAWRSAPRSSINENEKKKILIEYISANPTGPLHIGHGRWAAIGSALSNMLKFVGHEVYQEFYVNDAGEQIAKLNQSVQAVKEGKEIPEDGYHGDYIKDIAKQNGIPKDIILESQKKLLKRFGVEMDNYALESKIRENGELEKTIDFLDKEGLLFEEDNAVWFRSVKYGDDKDRVIKKSNGLYTYFAPDIAYHKNKIDRGYKYLIDILGADHHGYVPRITAAVRAVSGDTATLKVILGQMVRLYRGNELIRMSKRTGDMISLEEVIDEIGVDSTRYFLLMRSYSSSLDFDLELAKKKDNDNPVYYVQYAYARICNIFFKLEEKNLSYDKNKS
;
A
#
# COMPACT_ATOMS: atom_id res chain seq x y z
N MET A 1 -8.36 13.17 -28.80
CA MET A 1 -7.51 12.39 -29.72
C MET A 1 -7.37 10.98 -29.18
N LYS A 2 -7.84 9.95 -29.88
CA LYS A 2 -7.63 8.55 -29.49
C LYS A 2 -6.18 8.20 -29.83
N THR A 3 -5.27 8.32 -28.87
CA THR A 3 -3.89 7.84 -29.02
C THR A 3 -3.94 6.32 -29.16
N ASN A 4 -3.31 5.80 -30.21
CA ASN A 4 -3.24 4.37 -30.46
C ASN A 4 -2.28 3.77 -29.41
N SER A 5 -2.84 3.34 -28.25
CA SER A 5 -2.13 2.86 -27.07
C SER A 5 -1.21 1.66 -27.34
N LYS A 6 -1.44 0.94 -28.45
CA LYS A 6 -0.67 -0.24 -28.84
C LYS A 6 0.77 0.08 -29.28
N LEU A 7 1.00 1.18 -29.98
CA LEU A 7 2.35 1.54 -30.50
C LEU A 7 3.28 2.03 -29.38
N CYS A 8 2.75 2.85 -28.48
CA CYS A 8 3.53 3.34 -27.34
C CYS A 8 3.81 2.24 -26.30
N SER A 9 2.87 1.33 -26.10
CA SER A 9 3.12 0.15 -25.25
C SER A 9 4.22 -0.76 -25.82
N TRP A 10 4.40 -0.73 -27.15
CA TRP A 10 5.43 -1.50 -27.85
C TRP A 10 6.85 -0.93 -27.63
N ALA A 11 7.01 0.39 -27.70
CA ALA A 11 8.31 1.05 -27.46
C ALA A 11 8.87 0.76 -26.05
N TRP A 12 8.00 0.74 -25.03
CA TRP A 12 8.36 0.35 -23.68
C TRP A 12 8.66 -1.15 -23.55
N ARG A 13 7.95 -2.00 -24.26
CA ARG A 13 8.17 -3.47 -24.24
C ARG A 13 9.44 -3.90 -24.97
N SER A 14 9.93 -3.07 -25.87
CA SER A 14 11.14 -3.33 -26.66
C SER A 14 12.39 -2.60 -26.18
N ALA A 15 12.31 -1.79 -25.12
CA ALA A 15 13.50 -1.29 -24.45
C ALA A 15 14.34 -2.48 -23.94
N PRO A 16 15.68 -2.49 -24.15
CA PRO A 16 16.51 -3.55 -23.62
C PRO A 16 16.30 -3.57 -22.10
N ARG A 17 15.73 -4.67 -21.61
CA ARG A 17 15.66 -4.91 -20.18
C ARG A 17 17.09 -5.06 -19.71
N SER A 18 17.52 -4.26 -18.73
CA SER A 18 18.75 -4.54 -18.01
C SER A 18 18.51 -5.90 -17.33
N SER A 19 18.95 -6.97 -17.97
CA SER A 19 18.81 -8.31 -17.41
C SER A 19 19.85 -8.46 -16.31
N ILE A 20 19.40 -8.49 -15.06
CA ILE A 20 20.23 -9.05 -13.99
C ILE A 20 20.53 -10.50 -14.33
N ASN A 21 21.70 -10.98 -13.94
CA ASN A 21 22.04 -12.38 -14.06
C ASN A 21 21.00 -13.23 -13.33
N GLU A 22 20.67 -14.42 -13.86
CA GLU A 22 19.70 -15.33 -13.23
C GLU A 22 20.04 -15.62 -11.74
N ASN A 23 21.33 -15.66 -11.38
CA ASN A 23 21.80 -15.85 -10.01
C ASN A 23 21.55 -14.65 -9.08
N GLU A 24 21.29 -13.48 -9.64
CA GLU A 24 20.97 -12.24 -8.89
C GLU A 24 19.46 -11.98 -8.80
N LYS A 25 18.68 -12.77 -9.53
CA LYS A 25 17.23 -12.66 -9.52
C LYS A 25 16.66 -13.00 -8.14
N LYS A 26 15.89 -12.08 -7.59
CA LYS A 26 15.28 -12.21 -6.28
C LYS A 26 13.78 -12.36 -6.40
N LYS A 27 13.21 -13.16 -5.47
CA LYS A 27 11.79 -13.23 -5.23
C LYS A 27 11.45 -12.25 -4.09
N ILE A 28 10.78 -11.15 -4.44
CA ILE A 28 10.54 -10.00 -3.54
C ILE A 28 9.05 -9.90 -3.27
N LEU A 29 8.66 -9.76 -2.00
CA LEU A 29 7.30 -9.39 -1.63
C LEU A 29 7.30 -7.94 -1.17
N ILE A 30 6.42 -7.12 -1.76
CA ILE A 30 6.24 -5.72 -1.37
C ILE A 30 4.84 -5.57 -0.80
N GLU A 31 4.76 -5.18 0.47
CA GLU A 31 3.52 -4.79 1.13
C GLU A 31 3.40 -3.27 1.15
N TYR A 32 2.22 -2.76 0.76
CA TYR A 32 1.98 -1.32 0.78
C TYR A 32 0.49 -0.97 0.79
N ILE A 33 0.18 0.26 1.20
CA ILE A 33 -1.16 0.81 1.47
C ILE A 33 -1.72 0.24 2.77
N SER A 34 -2.06 -1.03 2.81
CA SER A 34 -2.54 -1.80 3.97
C SER A 34 -3.57 -1.03 4.82
N ALA A 35 -4.57 -0.44 4.13
CA ALA A 35 -5.61 0.36 4.74
C ALA A 35 -6.75 -0.50 5.27
N ASN A 36 -7.28 -0.14 6.44
CA ASN A 36 -8.43 -0.84 7.01
C ASN A 36 -9.69 -0.64 6.14
N PRO A 37 -10.54 -1.66 5.97
CA PRO A 37 -11.77 -1.58 5.17
C PRO A 37 -12.89 -0.89 5.97
N THR A 38 -12.61 0.31 6.47
CA THR A 38 -13.52 1.12 7.29
C THR A 38 -13.93 2.44 6.64
N GLY A 39 -13.44 2.71 5.43
CA GLY A 39 -13.78 3.91 4.67
C GLY A 39 -13.00 4.05 3.37
N PRO A 40 -13.25 5.14 2.62
CA PRO A 40 -12.55 5.44 1.39
C PRO A 40 -11.04 5.59 1.59
N LEU A 41 -10.27 5.32 0.54
CA LEU A 41 -8.84 5.62 0.53
C LEU A 41 -8.64 7.15 0.43
N HIS A 42 -7.76 7.69 1.25
CA HIS A 42 -7.37 9.10 1.21
C HIS A 42 -6.05 9.29 0.45
N ILE A 43 -5.68 10.55 0.19
CA ILE A 43 -4.49 10.91 -0.59
C ILE A 43 -3.18 10.32 -0.02
N GLY A 44 -3.07 10.12 1.30
CA GLY A 44 -1.93 9.44 1.92
C GLY A 44 -1.81 7.98 1.48
N HIS A 45 -2.93 7.24 1.44
CA HIS A 45 -2.97 5.89 0.87
C HIS A 45 -2.59 5.92 -0.63
N GLY A 46 -3.05 6.95 -1.37
CA GLY A 46 -2.66 7.18 -2.75
C GLY A 46 -1.15 7.34 -2.92
N ARG A 47 -0.47 7.99 -1.99
CA ARG A 47 0.99 8.13 -2.02
C ARG A 47 1.68 6.78 -1.88
N TRP A 48 1.25 5.96 -0.93
CA TRP A 48 1.82 4.61 -0.76
C TRP A 48 1.52 3.72 -1.95
N ALA A 49 0.32 3.84 -2.52
CA ALA A 49 -0.08 3.16 -3.74
C ALA A 49 0.81 3.54 -4.94
N ALA A 50 1.08 4.83 -5.13
CA ALA A 50 1.95 5.32 -6.20
C ALA A 50 3.40 4.84 -6.01
N ILE A 51 3.97 5.00 -4.80
CA ILE A 51 5.35 4.59 -4.48
C ILE A 51 5.52 3.07 -4.62
N GLY A 52 4.63 2.27 -4.01
CA GLY A 52 4.72 0.82 -4.02
C GLY A 52 4.61 0.24 -5.43
N SER A 53 3.63 0.73 -6.22
CA SER A 53 3.46 0.27 -7.60
C SER A 53 4.62 0.71 -8.51
N ALA A 54 5.16 1.93 -8.35
CA ALA A 54 6.31 2.38 -9.12
C ALA A 54 7.55 1.55 -8.79
N LEU A 55 7.84 1.30 -7.50
CA LEU A 55 8.95 0.46 -7.05
C LEU A 55 8.80 -0.96 -7.58
N SER A 56 7.60 -1.55 -7.48
CA SER A 56 7.31 -2.89 -8.02
C SER A 56 7.59 -2.97 -9.50
N ASN A 57 7.14 -1.97 -10.27
CA ASN A 57 7.35 -1.91 -11.72
C ASN A 57 8.85 -1.79 -12.07
N MET A 58 9.60 -0.98 -11.32
CA MET A 58 11.05 -0.83 -11.52
C MET A 58 11.78 -2.15 -11.22
N LEU A 59 11.46 -2.81 -10.13
CA LEU A 59 12.07 -4.09 -9.77
C LEU A 59 11.72 -5.21 -10.78
N LYS A 60 10.48 -5.26 -11.25
CA LYS A 60 10.06 -6.15 -12.36
C LYS A 60 10.80 -5.82 -13.65
N PHE A 61 11.00 -4.54 -13.95
CA PHE A 61 11.71 -4.09 -15.16
C PHE A 61 13.17 -4.53 -15.17
N VAL A 62 13.86 -4.47 -14.03
CA VAL A 62 15.25 -4.95 -13.93
C VAL A 62 15.36 -6.48 -13.82
N GLY A 63 14.26 -7.22 -13.74
CA GLY A 63 14.23 -8.68 -13.85
C GLY A 63 13.93 -9.45 -12.57
N HIS A 64 13.64 -8.79 -11.45
CA HIS A 64 13.21 -9.48 -10.23
C HIS A 64 11.77 -10.03 -10.36
N GLU A 65 11.49 -11.09 -9.61
CA GLU A 65 10.12 -11.58 -9.39
C GLU A 65 9.50 -10.82 -8.22
N VAL A 66 8.45 -10.03 -8.47
CA VAL A 66 7.84 -9.15 -7.46
C VAL A 66 6.39 -9.51 -7.26
N TYR A 67 6.04 -9.76 -6.01
CA TYR A 67 4.69 -10.02 -5.52
C TYR A 67 4.20 -8.84 -4.69
N GLN A 68 3.03 -8.32 -5.01
CA GLN A 68 2.44 -7.14 -4.38
C GLN A 68 1.32 -7.56 -3.44
N GLU A 69 1.43 -7.18 -2.18
CA GLU A 69 0.49 -7.59 -1.14
C GLU A 69 -0.10 -6.38 -0.41
N PHE A 70 -1.38 -6.48 -0.09
CA PHE A 70 -2.12 -5.52 0.70
C PHE A 70 -2.64 -6.24 1.96
N TYR A 71 -2.19 -5.85 3.14
CA TYR A 71 -2.72 -6.38 4.39
C TYR A 71 -4.05 -5.71 4.74
N VAL A 72 -5.05 -6.50 5.05
CA VAL A 72 -6.39 -6.04 5.37
C VAL A 72 -6.70 -6.40 6.83
N ASN A 73 -6.74 -5.39 7.68
CA ASN A 73 -7.26 -5.58 9.04
C ASN A 73 -8.80 -5.54 9.00
N ASP A 74 -9.38 -6.72 8.80
CA ASP A 74 -10.82 -6.92 8.58
C ASP A 74 -11.55 -7.45 9.83
N ALA A 75 -10.94 -7.31 11.01
CA ALA A 75 -11.47 -7.78 12.28
C ALA A 75 -11.29 -6.72 13.39
N GLY A 76 -11.86 -7.03 14.58
CA GLY A 76 -11.66 -6.21 15.77
C GLY A 76 -12.59 -5.00 15.90
N GLU A 77 -12.22 -4.09 16.80
CA GLU A 77 -13.07 -2.98 17.26
C GLU A 77 -13.48 -2.01 16.14
N GLN A 78 -12.57 -1.74 15.20
CA GLN A 78 -12.87 -0.82 14.09
C GLN A 78 -13.97 -1.36 13.17
N ILE A 79 -13.97 -2.66 12.90
CA ILE A 79 -15.02 -3.30 12.10
C ILE A 79 -16.34 -3.33 12.87
N ALA A 80 -16.30 -3.57 14.17
CA ALA A 80 -17.51 -3.49 15.01
C ALA A 80 -18.13 -2.09 14.98
N LYS A 81 -17.34 -1.02 15.12
CA LYS A 81 -17.79 0.37 15.02
C LYS A 81 -18.35 0.70 13.63
N LEU A 82 -17.73 0.22 12.56
CA LEU A 82 -18.26 0.36 11.20
C LEU A 82 -19.66 -0.27 11.08
N ASN A 83 -19.81 -1.50 11.56
CA ASN A 83 -21.10 -2.20 11.52
C ASN A 83 -22.18 -1.46 12.33
N GLN A 84 -21.82 -0.94 13.51
CA GLN A 84 -22.74 -0.13 14.35
C GLN A 84 -23.15 1.16 13.62
N SER A 85 -22.22 1.85 12.96
CA SER A 85 -22.51 3.07 12.20
C SER A 85 -23.49 2.80 11.05
N VAL A 86 -23.24 1.75 10.28
CA VAL A 86 -24.13 1.36 9.15
C VAL A 86 -25.50 0.91 9.67
N GLN A 87 -25.55 0.17 10.78
CA GLN A 87 -26.80 -0.29 11.36
C GLN A 87 -27.63 0.88 11.89
N ALA A 88 -27.02 1.88 12.55
CA ALA A 88 -27.71 3.08 13.00
C ALA A 88 -28.41 3.82 11.85
N VAL A 89 -27.70 3.98 10.71
CA VAL A 89 -28.32 4.60 9.51
C VAL A 89 -29.48 3.76 8.96
N LYS A 90 -29.36 2.43 8.91
CA LYS A 90 -30.44 1.53 8.45
C LYS A 90 -31.69 1.63 9.33
N GLU A 91 -31.51 1.88 10.61
CA GLU A 91 -32.58 2.02 11.58
C GLU A 91 -33.13 3.47 11.72
N GLY A 92 -32.57 4.41 10.94
CA GLY A 92 -32.94 5.84 11.05
C GLY A 92 -32.51 6.48 12.36
N LYS A 93 -31.50 5.93 13.04
CA LYS A 93 -30.91 6.44 14.28
C LYS A 93 -29.65 7.28 13.99
N GLU A 94 -29.27 8.08 14.99
CA GLU A 94 -27.97 8.78 14.93
C GLU A 94 -26.81 7.82 15.05
N ILE A 95 -25.74 8.10 14.30
CA ILE A 95 -24.49 7.33 14.39
C ILE A 95 -23.83 7.66 15.73
N PRO A 96 -23.31 6.66 16.48
CA PRO A 96 -22.54 6.91 17.70
C PRO A 96 -21.41 7.91 17.48
N GLU A 97 -21.12 8.75 18.46
CA GLU A 97 -20.10 9.80 18.37
C GLU A 97 -18.70 9.26 17.99
N ASP A 98 -18.35 8.08 18.49
CA ASP A 98 -17.09 7.38 18.20
C ASP A 98 -17.16 6.48 16.97
N GLY A 99 -18.27 6.53 16.23
CA GLY A 99 -18.51 5.78 15.00
C GLY A 99 -17.86 6.40 13.76
N TYR A 100 -18.14 5.79 12.61
CA TYR A 100 -17.73 6.31 11.31
C TYR A 100 -18.84 7.16 10.70
N HIS A 101 -18.50 8.38 10.31
CA HIS A 101 -19.42 9.36 9.75
C HIS A 101 -19.08 9.65 8.27
N GLY A 102 -20.02 10.22 7.55
CA GLY A 102 -19.88 10.62 6.15
C GLY A 102 -20.91 9.95 5.23
N ASP A 103 -21.01 10.47 4.01
CA ASP A 103 -22.03 9.99 3.06
C ASP A 103 -21.81 8.55 2.60
N TYR A 104 -20.56 8.09 2.57
CA TYR A 104 -20.25 6.70 2.23
C TYR A 104 -20.93 5.69 3.17
N ILE A 105 -21.16 6.01 4.45
CA ILE A 105 -21.92 5.16 5.39
C ILE A 105 -23.37 5.03 4.96
N LYS A 106 -23.99 6.15 4.54
CA LYS A 106 -25.36 6.16 4.00
C LYS A 106 -25.48 5.31 2.72
N ASP A 107 -24.46 5.39 1.87
CA ASP A 107 -24.44 4.65 0.60
C ASP A 107 -24.21 3.15 0.83
N ILE A 108 -23.40 2.77 1.82
CA ILE A 108 -23.25 1.37 2.24
C ILE A 108 -24.55 0.86 2.87
N ALA A 109 -25.23 1.67 3.68
CA ALA A 109 -26.50 1.29 4.33
C ALA A 109 -27.61 0.94 3.33
N LYS A 110 -27.59 1.53 2.12
CA LYS A 110 -28.52 1.21 1.01
C LYS A 110 -28.18 -0.11 0.29
N GLN A 111 -26.97 -0.65 0.50
CA GLN A 111 -26.52 -1.85 -0.19
C GLN A 111 -26.77 -3.11 0.64
N ASN A 112 -26.93 -4.23 -0.03
CA ASN A 112 -26.96 -5.56 0.60
C ASN A 112 -25.53 -6.10 0.66
N GLY A 113 -25.10 -6.56 1.85
CA GLY A 113 -23.79 -7.15 2.04
C GLY A 113 -23.15 -6.77 3.37
N ILE A 114 -21.97 -7.29 3.60
CA ILE A 114 -21.17 -6.99 4.80
C ILE A 114 -20.43 -5.66 4.57
N PRO A 115 -20.56 -4.66 5.44
CA PRO A 115 -20.00 -3.32 5.23
C PRO A 115 -18.50 -3.32 4.87
N LYS A 116 -17.68 -4.09 5.61
CA LYS A 116 -16.24 -4.19 5.33
C LYS A 116 -15.93 -4.72 3.91
N ASP A 117 -16.72 -5.68 3.42
CA ASP A 117 -16.49 -6.28 2.11
C ASP A 117 -16.87 -5.30 0.99
N ILE A 118 -17.96 -4.53 1.16
CA ILE A 118 -18.36 -3.47 0.24
C ILE A 118 -17.25 -2.42 0.13
N ILE A 119 -16.69 -1.98 1.27
CA ILE A 119 -15.60 -1.01 1.28
C ILE A 119 -14.35 -1.58 0.63
N LEU A 120 -13.96 -2.81 0.96
CA LEU A 120 -12.77 -3.45 0.38
C LEU A 120 -12.89 -3.57 -1.14
N GLU A 121 -14.05 -3.95 -1.66
CA GLU A 121 -14.28 -4.02 -3.10
C GLU A 121 -14.25 -2.64 -3.77
N SER A 122 -14.74 -1.60 -3.09
CA SER A 122 -14.58 -0.22 -3.56
C SER A 122 -13.12 0.22 -3.60
N GLN A 123 -12.35 -0.08 -2.53
CA GLN A 123 -10.90 0.19 -2.49
C GLN A 123 -10.15 -0.53 -3.62
N LYS A 124 -10.45 -1.81 -3.89
CA LYS A 124 -9.85 -2.57 -4.99
C LYS A 124 -10.15 -1.96 -6.36
N LYS A 125 -11.41 -1.57 -6.60
CA LYS A 125 -11.82 -0.91 -7.86
C LYS A 125 -11.09 0.41 -8.06
N LEU A 126 -10.98 1.23 -7.01
CA LEU A 126 -10.27 2.49 -7.06
C LEU A 126 -8.77 2.28 -7.32
N LEU A 127 -8.12 1.32 -6.65
CA LEU A 127 -6.72 0.98 -6.87
C LEU A 127 -6.46 0.52 -8.30
N LYS A 128 -7.33 -0.33 -8.86
CA LYS A 128 -7.24 -0.76 -10.25
C LYS A 128 -7.37 0.44 -11.21
N ARG A 129 -8.32 1.35 -10.96
CA ARG A 129 -8.46 2.62 -11.71
C ARG A 129 -7.21 3.47 -11.60
N PHE A 130 -6.58 3.50 -10.43
CA PHE A 130 -5.34 4.22 -10.14
C PHE A 130 -4.09 3.56 -10.77
N GLY A 131 -4.24 2.42 -11.45
CA GLY A 131 -3.16 1.66 -12.08
C GLY A 131 -2.32 0.87 -11.08
N VAL A 132 -2.96 0.39 -10.01
CA VAL A 132 -2.35 -0.44 -8.97
C VAL A 132 -3.12 -1.75 -8.88
N GLU A 133 -2.44 -2.86 -9.15
CA GLU A 133 -2.99 -4.20 -9.03
C GLU A 133 -2.19 -4.97 -7.99
N MET A 134 -2.89 -5.53 -7.00
CA MET A 134 -2.31 -6.37 -5.97
C MET A 134 -2.42 -7.84 -6.37
N ASP A 135 -1.35 -8.58 -6.12
CA ASP A 135 -1.36 -10.03 -6.33
C ASP A 135 -2.13 -10.75 -5.21
N ASN A 136 -2.18 -10.13 -4.00
CA ASN A 136 -2.92 -10.67 -2.86
C ASN A 136 -3.47 -9.57 -1.93
N TYR A 137 -4.63 -9.87 -1.33
CA TYR A 137 -5.20 -9.14 -0.21
C TYR A 137 -5.20 -10.10 1.00
N ALA A 138 -4.22 -9.94 1.88
CA ALA A 138 -4.06 -10.78 3.07
C ALA A 138 -5.01 -10.34 4.17
N LEU A 139 -6.07 -11.12 4.42
CA LEU A 139 -7.06 -10.84 5.46
C LEU A 139 -6.56 -11.29 6.83
N GLU A 140 -6.56 -10.40 7.83
CA GLU A 140 -6.20 -10.74 9.22
C GLU A 140 -7.08 -11.85 9.78
N SER A 141 -8.39 -11.82 9.48
CA SER A 141 -9.33 -12.87 9.90
C SER A 141 -8.89 -14.26 9.44
N LYS A 142 -8.44 -14.40 8.19
CA LYS A 142 -7.98 -15.69 7.66
C LYS A 142 -6.68 -16.17 8.30
N ILE A 143 -5.75 -15.28 8.61
CA ILE A 143 -4.50 -15.61 9.31
C ILE A 143 -4.82 -16.21 10.68
N ARG A 144 -5.81 -15.63 11.38
CA ARG A 144 -6.28 -16.13 12.67
C ARG A 144 -7.04 -17.47 12.54
N GLU A 145 -7.98 -17.57 11.61
CA GLU A 145 -8.80 -18.77 11.37
C GLU A 145 -7.96 -19.99 10.96
N ASN A 146 -6.88 -19.79 10.22
CA ASN A 146 -5.97 -20.86 9.79
C ASN A 146 -5.03 -21.36 10.90
N GLY A 147 -5.09 -20.79 12.10
CA GLY A 147 -4.22 -21.14 13.23
C GLY A 147 -2.76 -20.74 13.00
N GLU A 148 -2.48 -19.77 12.13
CA GLU A 148 -1.11 -19.35 11.84
C GLU A 148 -0.46 -18.62 13.02
N LEU A 149 -1.27 -17.95 13.84
CA LEU A 149 -0.80 -17.31 15.06
C LEU A 149 -0.29 -18.38 16.05
N GLU A 150 -1.10 -19.38 16.34
CA GLU A 150 -0.76 -20.47 17.26
C GLU A 150 0.46 -21.24 16.79
N LYS A 151 0.52 -21.60 15.51
CA LYS A 151 1.68 -22.26 14.90
C LYS A 151 2.96 -21.42 15.03
N THR A 152 2.83 -20.11 14.91
CA THR A 152 3.97 -19.19 15.04
C THR A 152 4.44 -19.11 16.49
N ILE A 153 3.53 -19.06 17.46
CA ILE A 153 3.86 -19.08 18.89
C ILE A 153 4.55 -20.39 19.25
N ASP A 154 4.02 -21.52 18.82
CA ASP A 154 4.63 -22.84 19.02
C ASP A 154 6.04 -22.93 18.40
N PHE A 155 6.22 -22.34 17.23
CA PHE A 155 7.54 -22.26 16.58
C PHE A 155 8.51 -21.41 17.41
N LEU A 156 8.11 -20.22 17.84
CA LEU A 156 8.95 -19.34 18.66
C LEU A 156 9.33 -19.98 20.00
N ASP A 157 8.43 -20.71 20.61
CA ASP A 157 8.69 -21.42 21.86
C ASP A 157 9.71 -22.56 21.66
N LYS A 158 9.53 -23.41 20.66
CA LYS A 158 10.47 -24.48 20.29
C LYS A 158 11.87 -23.99 19.99
N GLU A 159 11.98 -22.80 19.38
CA GLU A 159 13.27 -22.16 19.09
C GLU A 159 13.89 -21.44 20.32
N GLY A 160 13.22 -21.51 21.50
CA GLY A 160 13.68 -20.85 22.74
C GLY A 160 13.67 -19.32 22.65
N LEU A 161 12.80 -18.77 21.81
CA LEU A 161 12.66 -17.33 21.56
C LEU A 161 11.63 -16.68 22.48
N LEU A 162 10.92 -17.47 23.28
CA LEU A 162 9.97 -16.98 24.27
C LEU A 162 10.50 -17.18 25.69
N PHE A 163 9.96 -16.39 26.62
CA PHE A 163 10.13 -16.56 28.06
C PHE A 163 8.93 -15.96 28.79
N GLU A 164 8.70 -16.42 30.01
CA GLU A 164 7.65 -15.90 30.88
C GLU A 164 8.25 -14.96 31.94
N GLU A 165 7.63 -13.81 32.12
CA GLU A 165 7.93 -12.83 33.17
C GLU A 165 6.64 -12.07 33.52
N ASP A 166 6.37 -11.85 34.80
CA ASP A 166 5.18 -11.16 35.32
C ASP A 166 3.84 -11.71 34.78
N ASN A 167 3.73 -13.05 34.67
CA ASN A 167 2.59 -13.76 34.07
C ASN A 167 2.29 -13.37 32.60
N ALA A 168 3.24 -12.80 31.90
CA ALA A 168 3.15 -12.48 30.48
C ALA A 168 4.19 -13.28 29.68
N VAL A 169 3.90 -13.54 28.39
CA VAL A 169 4.85 -14.20 27.50
C VAL A 169 5.57 -13.13 26.68
N TRP A 170 6.89 -13.17 26.73
CA TRP A 170 7.78 -12.22 26.09
C TRP A 170 8.54 -12.87 24.95
N PHE A 171 8.78 -12.11 23.89
CA PHE A 171 9.63 -12.48 22.77
C PHE A 171 11.00 -11.81 22.91
N ARG A 172 12.09 -12.60 22.76
CA ARG A 172 13.50 -12.19 22.87
C ARG A 172 13.95 -11.35 21.67
N SER A 173 13.32 -10.21 21.44
CA SER A 173 13.59 -9.36 20.28
C SER A 173 14.95 -8.66 20.35
N VAL A 174 15.49 -8.41 21.54
CA VAL A 174 16.83 -7.83 21.73
C VAL A 174 17.90 -8.67 21.05
N LYS A 175 17.80 -10.00 21.11
CA LYS A 175 18.73 -10.93 20.44
C LYS A 175 18.86 -10.66 18.94
N TYR A 176 17.84 -10.06 18.32
CA TYR A 176 17.76 -9.78 16.89
C TYR A 176 17.83 -8.29 16.53
N GLY A 177 18.15 -7.42 17.52
CA GLY A 177 18.46 -6.01 17.29
C GLY A 177 17.32 -5.02 17.60
N ASP A 178 16.31 -5.44 18.34
CA ASP A 178 15.35 -4.50 18.95
C ASP A 178 15.94 -3.83 20.20
N ASP A 179 15.38 -2.74 20.64
CA ASP A 179 15.83 -1.98 21.83
C ASP A 179 15.46 -2.66 23.15
N LYS A 180 14.41 -3.49 23.15
CA LYS A 180 13.95 -4.29 24.32
C LYS A 180 13.14 -5.50 23.88
N ASP A 181 13.05 -6.51 24.75
CA ASP A 181 12.15 -7.64 24.55
C ASP A 181 10.69 -7.19 24.60
N ARG A 182 9.81 -7.95 23.91
CA ARG A 182 8.43 -7.52 23.67
C ARG A 182 7.42 -8.53 24.19
N VAL A 183 6.41 -8.03 24.90
CA VAL A 183 5.25 -8.85 25.28
C VAL A 183 4.48 -9.23 24.03
N ILE A 184 4.26 -10.54 23.84
CA ILE A 184 3.41 -11.08 22.77
C ILE A 184 2.07 -11.58 23.32
N LYS A 185 2.02 -12.02 24.59
CA LYS A 185 0.81 -12.41 25.29
C LYS A 185 0.78 -11.79 26.67
N LYS A 186 -0.28 -11.06 26.97
CA LYS A 186 -0.47 -10.34 28.24
C LYS A 186 -0.82 -11.31 29.37
N SER A 187 -0.69 -10.86 30.63
CA SER A 187 -1.07 -11.61 31.83
C SER A 187 -2.54 -12.03 31.88
N ASN A 188 -3.43 -11.33 31.16
CA ASN A 188 -4.83 -11.72 31.01
C ASN A 188 -5.08 -12.76 29.90
N GLY A 189 -4.02 -13.33 29.32
CA GLY A 189 -4.09 -14.36 28.28
C GLY A 189 -4.33 -13.84 26.86
N LEU A 190 -4.53 -12.54 26.67
CA LEU A 190 -4.76 -11.95 25.34
C LEU A 190 -3.43 -11.64 24.63
N TYR A 191 -3.37 -11.95 23.34
CA TYR A 191 -2.24 -11.56 22.51
C TYR A 191 -2.18 -10.03 22.32
N THR A 192 -0.97 -9.50 22.22
CA THR A 192 -0.73 -8.11 21.77
C THR A 192 -0.86 -8.04 20.25
N TYR A 193 -0.94 -6.84 19.68
CA TYR A 193 -0.93 -6.65 18.22
C TYR A 193 0.36 -7.14 17.54
N PHE A 194 1.44 -7.27 18.31
CA PHE A 194 2.71 -7.72 17.76
C PHE A 194 2.74 -9.21 17.42
N ALA A 195 2.00 -10.04 18.15
CA ALA A 195 1.95 -11.49 17.88
C ALA A 195 1.36 -11.83 16.49
N PRO A 196 0.20 -11.30 16.07
CA PRO A 196 -0.29 -11.44 14.70
C PRO A 196 0.67 -10.91 13.63
N ASP A 197 1.38 -9.81 13.90
CA ASP A 197 2.34 -9.27 12.94
C ASP A 197 3.54 -10.20 12.72
N ILE A 198 4.04 -10.85 13.80
CA ILE A 198 5.07 -11.87 13.67
C ILE A 198 4.55 -13.04 12.82
N ALA A 199 3.32 -13.51 13.09
CA ALA A 199 2.70 -14.61 12.36
C ALA A 199 2.53 -14.28 10.87
N TYR A 200 2.12 -13.07 10.57
CA TYR A 200 1.95 -12.62 9.20
C TYR A 200 3.29 -12.56 8.44
N HIS A 201 4.35 -12.05 9.06
CA HIS A 201 5.67 -12.04 8.43
C HIS A 201 6.25 -13.45 8.29
N LYS A 202 6.00 -14.33 9.28
CA LYS A 202 6.36 -15.74 9.13
C LYS A 202 5.62 -16.39 7.95
N ASN A 203 4.35 -16.11 7.75
CA ASN A 203 3.59 -16.57 6.58
C ASN A 203 4.23 -16.10 5.26
N LYS A 204 4.67 -14.83 5.16
CA LYS A 204 5.40 -14.34 3.96
C LYS A 204 6.67 -15.19 3.70
N ILE A 205 7.42 -15.51 4.76
CA ILE A 205 8.66 -16.29 4.69
C ILE A 205 8.36 -17.75 4.31
N ASP A 206 7.35 -18.38 4.92
CA ASP A 206 6.93 -19.75 4.64
C ASP A 206 6.46 -19.94 3.19
N ARG A 207 5.91 -18.87 2.56
CA ARG A 207 5.61 -18.81 1.11
C ARG A 207 6.86 -18.66 0.23
N GLY A 208 8.06 -18.63 0.83
CA GLY A 208 9.35 -18.59 0.13
C GLY A 208 9.87 -17.20 -0.20
N TYR A 209 9.30 -16.13 0.38
CA TYR A 209 9.82 -14.78 0.20
C TYR A 209 10.92 -14.48 1.21
N LYS A 210 12.16 -14.28 0.72
CA LYS A 210 13.31 -13.92 1.55
C LYS A 210 13.67 -12.44 1.50
N TYR A 211 13.08 -11.69 0.57
CA TYR A 211 13.25 -10.25 0.43
C TYR A 211 11.89 -9.58 0.58
N LEU A 212 11.70 -8.92 1.72
CA LEU A 212 10.47 -8.26 2.09
C LEU A 212 10.67 -6.75 2.06
N ILE A 213 9.70 -6.03 1.53
CA ILE A 213 9.67 -4.57 1.54
C ILE A 213 8.30 -4.15 2.05
N ASP A 214 8.26 -3.44 3.18
CA ASP A 214 7.03 -2.87 3.72
C ASP A 214 7.07 -1.35 3.60
N ILE A 215 6.02 -0.75 3.03
CA ILE A 215 5.87 0.70 2.91
C ILE A 215 4.85 1.17 3.94
N LEU A 216 5.32 1.85 4.96
CA LEU A 216 4.54 2.30 6.11
C LEU A 216 4.54 3.82 6.24
N GLY A 217 3.58 4.38 6.96
CA GLY A 217 3.59 5.78 7.36
C GLY A 217 4.71 6.10 8.35
N ALA A 218 5.15 7.35 8.40
CA ALA A 218 6.23 7.79 9.28
C ALA A 218 5.90 7.63 10.78
N ASP A 219 4.64 7.57 11.14
CA ASP A 219 4.14 7.27 12.48
C ASP A 219 4.54 5.87 12.99
N HIS A 220 4.89 4.95 12.08
CA HIS A 220 5.41 3.62 12.40
C HIS A 220 6.92 3.56 12.66
N HIS A 221 7.63 4.72 12.73
CA HIS A 221 9.09 4.75 12.92
C HIS A 221 9.57 3.89 14.11
N GLY A 222 8.92 3.99 15.27
CA GLY A 222 9.26 3.21 16.46
C GLY A 222 8.95 1.72 16.36
N TYR A 223 8.25 1.31 15.30
CA TYR A 223 7.88 -0.09 15.06
C TYR A 223 8.93 -0.85 14.23
N VAL A 224 9.73 -0.13 13.45
CA VAL A 224 10.70 -0.72 12.50
C VAL A 224 11.70 -1.67 13.15
N PRO A 225 12.41 -1.31 14.26
CA PRO A 225 13.35 -2.23 14.89
C PRO A 225 12.67 -3.53 15.34
N ARG A 226 11.48 -3.41 15.93
CA ARG A 226 10.69 -4.52 16.46
C ARG A 226 10.31 -5.52 15.38
N ILE A 227 9.73 -5.07 14.26
CA ILE A 227 9.31 -5.96 13.19
C ILE A 227 10.51 -6.54 12.42
N THR A 228 11.59 -5.77 12.28
CA THR A 228 12.83 -6.26 11.69
C THR A 228 13.45 -7.39 12.53
N ALA A 229 13.46 -7.23 13.86
CA ALA A 229 13.92 -8.29 14.77
C ALA A 229 13.04 -9.54 14.66
N ALA A 230 11.72 -9.38 14.55
CA ALA A 230 10.81 -10.50 14.36
C ALA A 230 11.09 -11.28 13.07
N VAL A 231 11.25 -10.58 11.93
CA VAL A 231 11.57 -11.20 10.63
C VAL A 231 12.90 -11.97 10.70
N ARG A 232 13.94 -11.40 11.30
CA ARG A 232 15.21 -12.07 11.50
C ARG A 232 15.07 -13.33 12.34
N ALA A 233 14.32 -13.24 13.44
CA ALA A 233 14.09 -14.38 14.35
C ALA A 233 13.35 -15.54 13.65
N VAL A 234 12.20 -15.25 13.02
CA VAL A 234 11.38 -16.31 12.41
C VAL A 234 11.99 -16.90 11.14
N SER A 235 12.96 -16.21 10.53
CA SER A 235 13.69 -16.70 9.36
C SER A 235 15.03 -17.35 9.68
N GLY A 236 15.51 -17.31 10.93
CA GLY A 236 16.88 -17.70 11.27
C GLY A 236 17.92 -16.86 10.51
N ASP A 237 17.71 -15.53 10.39
CA ASP A 237 18.53 -14.56 9.66
C ASP A 237 18.66 -14.82 8.15
N THR A 238 17.78 -15.63 7.54
CA THR A 238 17.83 -15.92 6.10
C THR A 238 16.97 -14.99 5.26
N ALA A 239 16.07 -14.23 5.86
CA ALA A 239 15.25 -13.22 5.20
C ALA A 239 15.64 -11.80 5.61
N THR A 240 15.41 -10.85 4.69
CA THR A 240 15.67 -9.42 4.89
C THR A 240 14.37 -8.65 4.77
N LEU A 241 14.06 -7.80 5.75
CA LEU A 241 13.00 -6.83 5.68
C LEU A 241 13.57 -5.42 5.49
N LYS A 242 13.12 -4.74 4.45
CA LYS A 242 13.36 -3.31 4.23
C LYS A 242 12.07 -2.54 4.48
N VAL A 243 12.05 -1.70 5.51
CA VAL A 243 10.92 -0.81 5.76
C VAL A 243 11.20 0.54 5.10
N ILE A 244 10.25 1.01 4.31
CA ILE A 244 10.24 2.34 3.70
C ILE A 244 9.22 3.17 4.46
N LEU A 245 9.69 4.20 5.16
CA LEU A 245 8.84 5.12 5.92
C LEU A 245 8.51 6.34 5.06
N GLY A 246 7.24 6.46 4.71
CA GLY A 246 6.76 7.55 3.89
C GLY A 246 6.20 8.70 4.73
N GLN A 247 6.54 9.93 4.35
CA GLN A 247 6.05 11.13 5.01
C GLN A 247 4.64 11.52 4.57
N MET A 248 3.95 12.31 5.40
CA MET A 248 2.58 12.76 5.20
C MET A 248 2.41 13.58 3.92
N VAL A 249 1.21 13.54 3.36
CA VAL A 249 0.75 14.44 2.29
C VAL A 249 -0.15 15.49 2.91
N ARG A 250 0.14 16.76 2.62
CA ARG A 250 -0.73 17.89 2.91
C ARG A 250 -1.37 18.33 1.59
N LEU A 251 -2.68 18.39 1.56
CA LEU A 251 -3.42 18.76 0.37
C LEU A 251 -3.77 20.25 0.43
N TYR A 252 -3.49 20.96 -0.67
CA TYR A 252 -3.77 22.38 -0.79
C TYR A 252 -4.68 22.66 -1.99
N ARG A 253 -5.46 23.70 -1.89
CA ARG A 253 -6.17 24.31 -3.00
C ARG A 253 -5.70 25.77 -3.11
N GLY A 254 -4.73 26.02 -3.97
CA GLY A 254 -3.97 27.24 -3.98
C GLY A 254 -3.22 27.43 -2.64
N ASN A 255 -3.52 28.49 -1.91
CA ASN A 255 -2.87 28.77 -0.62
C ASN A 255 -3.61 28.20 0.60
N GLU A 256 -4.76 27.55 0.41
CA GLU A 256 -5.58 27.00 1.50
C GLU A 256 -5.26 25.54 1.75
N LEU A 257 -4.90 25.21 3.01
CA LEU A 257 -4.71 23.84 3.46
C LEU A 257 -6.08 23.17 3.64
N ILE A 258 -6.29 22.09 2.90
CA ILE A 258 -7.48 21.26 3.05
C ILE A 258 -7.27 20.33 4.26
N ARG A 259 -8.07 20.52 5.30
CA ARG A 259 -8.03 19.67 6.47
C ARG A 259 -8.62 18.30 6.16
N MET A 260 -7.91 17.25 6.51
CA MET A 260 -8.36 15.87 6.35
C MET A 260 -8.68 15.29 7.72
N SER A 261 -9.96 15.09 8.03
CA SER A 261 -10.41 14.48 9.28
C SER A 261 -11.41 13.36 9.01
N LYS A 262 -11.03 12.13 9.37
CA LYS A 262 -11.95 10.97 9.28
C LYS A 262 -13.16 11.07 10.19
N ARG A 263 -13.07 11.85 11.28
CA ARG A 263 -14.13 11.97 12.29
C ARG A 263 -15.23 12.96 11.92
N THR A 264 -14.90 14.00 11.16
CA THR A 264 -15.87 15.05 10.78
C THR A 264 -16.51 14.82 9.41
N GLY A 265 -16.07 13.81 8.66
CA GLY A 265 -16.57 13.57 7.29
C GLY A 265 -15.94 14.49 6.22
N ASP A 266 -15.12 15.47 6.61
CA ASP A 266 -14.50 16.47 5.72
C ASP A 266 -13.19 15.96 5.13
N MET A 267 -13.17 14.75 4.58
CA MET A 267 -11.95 14.17 4.03
C MET A 267 -12.08 14.05 2.52
N ILE A 268 -11.21 14.74 1.78
CA ILE A 268 -11.11 14.52 0.35
C ILE A 268 -10.52 13.11 0.12
N SER A 269 -11.29 12.27 -0.54
CA SER A 269 -10.88 10.92 -0.90
C SER A 269 -9.87 10.94 -2.06
N LEU A 270 -9.13 9.85 -2.21
CA LEU A 270 -8.27 9.65 -3.39
C LEU A 270 -9.10 9.65 -4.68
N GLU A 271 -10.32 9.15 -4.62
CA GLU A 271 -11.23 9.10 -5.77
C GLU A 271 -11.59 10.50 -6.26
N GLU A 272 -11.98 11.40 -5.34
CA GLU A 272 -12.29 12.81 -5.67
C GLU A 272 -11.07 13.51 -6.30
N VAL A 273 -9.87 13.28 -5.78
CA VAL A 273 -8.65 13.84 -6.38
C VAL A 273 -8.44 13.30 -7.80
N ILE A 274 -8.62 12.00 -8.01
CA ILE A 274 -8.49 11.38 -9.34
C ILE A 274 -9.56 11.92 -10.31
N ASP A 275 -10.77 12.14 -9.83
CA ASP A 275 -11.86 12.71 -10.66
C ASP A 275 -11.56 14.14 -11.06
N GLU A 276 -10.94 14.92 -10.18
CA GLU A 276 -10.65 16.34 -10.40
C GLU A 276 -9.46 16.58 -11.33
N ILE A 277 -8.36 15.82 -11.19
CA ILE A 277 -7.10 16.08 -11.93
C ILE A 277 -6.61 14.91 -12.79
N GLY A 278 -7.28 13.77 -12.74
CA GLY A 278 -6.90 12.55 -13.46
C GLY A 278 -5.82 11.71 -12.77
N VAL A 279 -5.72 10.46 -13.21
CA VAL A 279 -4.78 9.47 -12.64
C VAL A 279 -3.33 9.88 -12.84
N ASP A 280 -2.94 10.29 -14.04
CA ASP A 280 -1.55 10.60 -14.39
C ASP A 280 -1.01 11.75 -13.55
N SER A 281 -1.78 12.85 -13.43
CA SER A 281 -1.40 14.01 -12.62
C SER A 281 -1.31 13.61 -11.15
N THR A 282 -2.30 12.89 -10.61
CA THR A 282 -2.29 12.43 -9.23
C THR A 282 -1.06 11.59 -8.94
N ARG A 283 -0.75 10.59 -9.77
CA ARG A 283 0.42 9.71 -9.58
C ARG A 283 1.73 10.50 -9.67
N TYR A 284 1.87 11.37 -10.66
CA TYR A 284 3.08 12.15 -10.83
C TYR A 284 3.37 13.04 -9.62
N PHE A 285 2.38 13.82 -9.17
CA PHE A 285 2.55 14.71 -8.03
C PHE A 285 2.86 13.94 -6.74
N LEU A 286 2.27 12.76 -6.53
CA LEU A 286 2.57 11.92 -5.37
C LEU A 286 3.98 11.32 -5.39
N LEU A 287 4.61 11.20 -6.58
CA LEU A 287 5.95 10.65 -6.78
C LEU A 287 7.05 11.71 -6.92
N MET A 288 6.71 12.97 -7.19
CA MET A 288 7.69 14.01 -7.52
C MET A 288 8.66 14.38 -6.37
N ARG A 289 8.33 14.02 -5.16
CA ARG A 289 9.17 14.23 -3.98
C ARG A 289 9.59 12.90 -3.37
N SER A 290 10.79 12.89 -2.77
CA SER A 290 11.26 11.72 -2.01
C SER A 290 10.21 11.24 -1.02
N TYR A 291 10.08 9.93 -0.85
CA TYR A 291 9.19 9.33 0.15
C TYR A 291 9.50 9.81 1.58
N SER A 292 10.77 10.14 1.87
CA SER A 292 11.24 10.62 3.16
C SER A 292 10.93 12.11 3.43
N SER A 293 10.39 12.84 2.45
CA SER A 293 10.03 14.24 2.57
C SER A 293 8.52 14.42 2.61
N SER A 294 8.04 15.37 3.41
CA SER A 294 6.64 15.80 3.35
C SER A 294 6.29 16.29 1.95
N LEU A 295 5.07 16.06 1.54
CA LEU A 295 4.57 16.47 0.24
C LEU A 295 3.42 17.47 0.41
N ASP A 296 3.62 18.68 -0.07
CA ASP A 296 2.58 19.65 -0.28
C ASP A 296 2.02 19.45 -1.67
N PHE A 297 0.78 18.98 -1.74
CA PHE A 297 0.10 18.65 -2.98
C PHE A 297 -0.92 19.74 -3.29
N ASP A 298 -0.61 20.57 -4.28
CA ASP A 298 -1.50 21.65 -4.74
C ASP A 298 -2.36 21.18 -5.91
N LEU A 299 -3.68 21.11 -5.66
CA LEU A 299 -4.68 20.72 -6.67
C LEU A 299 -4.77 21.72 -7.82
N GLU A 300 -4.64 23.03 -7.55
CA GLU A 300 -4.76 24.04 -8.59
C GLU A 300 -3.55 24.01 -9.55
N LEU A 301 -2.35 23.77 -9.02
CA LEU A 301 -1.17 23.54 -9.86
C LEU A 301 -1.33 22.28 -10.70
N ALA A 302 -1.85 21.21 -10.12
CA ALA A 302 -2.04 19.92 -10.81
C ALA A 302 -3.10 19.97 -11.93
N LYS A 303 -4.03 20.94 -11.89
CA LYS A 303 -5.03 21.19 -12.96
C LYS A 303 -4.52 21.97 -14.15
N LYS A 304 -3.46 22.76 -13.98
CA LYS A 304 -2.94 23.60 -15.05
C LYS A 304 -2.57 22.77 -16.27
N LYS A 305 -2.92 23.27 -17.45
CA LYS A 305 -2.59 22.67 -18.75
C LYS A 305 -1.54 23.51 -19.50
N ASP A 306 -0.55 23.96 -18.76
CA ASP A 306 0.52 24.82 -19.26
C ASP A 306 1.89 24.37 -18.74
N ASN A 307 2.91 25.16 -19.04
CA ASN A 307 4.29 24.86 -18.69
C ASN A 307 4.60 24.88 -17.20
N ASP A 308 3.73 25.44 -16.37
CA ASP A 308 3.88 25.42 -14.91
C ASP A 308 3.60 24.02 -14.32
N ASN A 309 2.81 23.21 -15.05
CA ASN A 309 2.50 21.85 -14.62
C ASN A 309 3.54 20.84 -15.17
N PRO A 310 4.38 20.24 -14.33
CA PRO A 310 5.43 19.32 -14.78
C PRO A 310 4.88 18.08 -15.48
N VAL A 311 3.65 17.65 -15.18
CA VAL A 311 2.98 16.51 -15.84
C VAL A 311 2.75 16.81 -17.32
N TYR A 312 2.43 18.04 -17.65
CA TYR A 312 2.22 18.46 -19.03
C TYR A 312 3.48 18.26 -19.89
N TYR A 313 4.65 18.51 -19.34
CA TYR A 313 5.92 18.26 -20.03
C TYR A 313 6.13 16.77 -20.34
N VAL A 314 5.88 15.91 -19.37
CA VAL A 314 6.02 14.46 -19.55
C VAL A 314 5.02 13.96 -20.61
N GLN A 315 3.77 14.38 -20.52
CA GLN A 315 2.72 14.02 -21.50
C GLN A 315 3.02 14.57 -22.89
N TYR A 316 3.54 15.80 -22.98
CA TYR A 316 3.92 16.41 -24.25
C TYR A 316 5.09 15.68 -24.91
N ALA A 317 6.15 15.37 -24.15
CA ALA A 317 7.28 14.59 -24.65
C ALA A 317 6.83 13.22 -25.15
N TYR A 318 6.00 12.53 -24.37
CA TYR A 318 5.44 11.24 -24.75
C TYR A 318 4.60 11.32 -26.03
N ALA A 319 3.72 12.31 -26.14
CA ALA A 319 2.91 12.51 -27.34
C ALA A 319 3.76 12.80 -28.59
N ARG A 320 4.85 13.56 -28.45
CA ARG A 320 5.79 13.82 -29.56
C ARG A 320 6.51 12.56 -30.01
N ILE A 321 7.00 11.76 -29.07
CA ILE A 321 7.65 10.49 -29.38
C ILE A 321 6.68 9.56 -30.10
N CYS A 322 5.47 9.40 -29.58
CA CYS A 322 4.44 8.61 -30.25
C CYS A 322 4.15 9.09 -31.67
N ASN A 323 4.07 10.40 -31.90
CA ASN A 323 3.87 10.97 -33.25
C ASN A 323 5.03 10.67 -34.19
N ILE A 324 6.28 10.61 -33.72
CA ILE A 324 7.42 10.21 -34.55
C ILE A 324 7.24 8.77 -35.05
N PHE A 325 6.92 7.84 -34.15
CA PHE A 325 6.68 6.44 -34.54
C PHE A 325 5.48 6.29 -35.48
N PHE A 326 4.40 7.02 -35.23
CA PHE A 326 3.23 7.03 -36.14
C PHE A 326 3.60 7.49 -37.54
N LYS A 327 4.39 8.57 -37.66
CA LYS A 327 4.86 9.06 -38.97
C LYS A 327 5.83 8.14 -39.70
N LEU A 328 6.65 7.38 -38.94
CA LEU A 328 7.49 6.33 -39.52
C LEU A 328 6.64 5.22 -40.14
N GLU A 329 5.59 4.77 -39.44
CA GLU A 329 4.65 3.77 -39.99
C GLU A 329 3.91 4.29 -41.23
N GLU A 330 3.36 5.51 -41.19
CA GLU A 330 2.67 6.11 -42.36
C GLU A 330 3.57 6.16 -43.58
N LYS A 331 4.88 6.39 -43.41
CA LYS A 331 5.87 6.42 -44.48
C LYS A 331 6.52 5.09 -44.83
N ASN A 332 6.08 3.99 -44.21
CA ASN A 332 6.70 2.67 -44.33
C ASN A 332 8.23 2.68 -44.05
N LEU A 333 8.68 3.56 -43.13
CA LEU A 333 10.06 3.64 -42.71
C LEU A 333 10.27 2.79 -41.45
N SER A 334 11.37 2.02 -41.42
CA SER A 334 11.83 1.30 -40.24
C SER A 334 13.03 1.97 -39.64
N TYR A 335 13.20 1.86 -38.33
CA TYR A 335 14.43 2.24 -37.63
C TYR A 335 15.14 1.01 -37.12
N ASP A 336 16.48 1.05 -37.13
CA ASP A 336 17.31 -0.03 -36.61
C ASP A 336 17.51 0.12 -35.11
N LYS A 337 16.96 -0.79 -34.34
CA LYS A 337 17.04 -0.79 -32.88
C LYS A 337 18.44 -0.98 -32.33
N ASN A 338 19.37 -1.51 -33.16
CA ASN A 338 20.75 -1.83 -32.76
C ASN A 338 21.71 -0.67 -33.05
N LYS A 339 21.23 0.43 -33.62
CA LYS A 339 22.03 1.61 -33.99
C LYS A 339 21.75 2.84 -33.13
N SER A 340 21.07 2.67 -31.97
CA SER A 340 20.83 3.76 -31.01
C SER A 340 21.92 3.84 -29.96
#